data_77f4ca69e706be6f4ba3f3c4ec5e94bc
#
_entry.id   77f4ca69e706be6f4ba3f3c4ec5e94bc
#
_cell.length_a   1.000
_cell.length_b   1.000
_cell.length_c   1.000
_cell.angle_alpha   90.00
_cell.angle_beta   90.00
_cell.angle_gamma   90.00
#
_symmetry.space_group_name_H-M   'P 1'
#
loop_
_entity.id
_entity.type
_entity.pdbx_description
1 polymer ?
#
loop_
_entity_poly.entity_id
_entity_poly.type
_entity_poly.pdbx_seq_one_letter_code
_entity_poly.pdbx_strand_id
1 'polypeptide(L)'
;MYAVMFAMYRKDGLSPEEFVAHYRDTHIPLTRRFAGLRQYDVFPVEGGEGPDAFAVMAFDSADDFQAIVDTEDFKEAMADSETFVERTDSYVVGHIPIVAGASAIRA
;
A
#
# COMPACT_ATOMS: atom_id res chain seq x y z
N MET A 1 12.32 -5.66 11.49
CA MET A 1 11.58 -4.74 10.61
C MET A 1 10.09 -4.96 10.81
N TYR A 2 9.34 -3.88 10.79
CA TYR A 2 7.89 -3.93 10.97
C TYR A 2 7.21 -3.74 9.62
N ALA A 3 6.48 -4.75 9.16
CA ALA A 3 5.85 -4.71 7.84
C ALA A 3 4.34 -4.83 7.96
N VAL A 4 3.63 -4.03 7.16
CA VAL A 4 2.18 -4.05 7.07
C VAL A 4 1.80 -4.32 5.62
N MET A 5 0.93 -5.31 5.43
CA MET A 5 0.37 -5.64 4.13
C MET A 5 -1.07 -5.16 4.07
N PHE A 6 -1.42 -4.52 2.96
CA PHE A 6 -2.77 -4.00 2.73
C PHE A 6 -3.38 -4.70 1.53
N ALA A 7 -4.66 -5.04 1.65
CA ALA A 7 -5.48 -5.52 0.54
C ALA A 7 -6.56 -4.47 0.30
N MET A 8 -6.60 -3.89 -0.89
CA MET A 8 -7.50 -2.77 -1.17
C MET A 8 -8.52 -3.13 -2.24
N TYR A 9 -9.77 -2.72 -2.00
CA TYR A 9 -10.90 -2.96 -2.88
C TYR A 9 -11.38 -1.63 -3.44
N ARG A 10 -11.48 -1.54 -4.77
CA ARG A 10 -11.89 -0.30 -5.43
C ARG A 10 -13.36 0.04 -5.16
N LYS A 11 -13.67 1.33 -5.20
CA LYS A 11 -15.05 1.78 -5.11
C LYS A 11 -15.85 1.36 -6.33
N ASP A 12 -17.14 1.12 -6.13
CA ASP A 12 -18.08 0.89 -7.20
C ASP A 12 -18.11 2.13 -8.11
N GLY A 13 -18.20 1.90 -9.40
CA GLY A 13 -18.20 2.98 -10.37
C GLY A 13 -16.84 3.28 -10.97
N LEU A 14 -15.76 2.83 -10.34
CA LEU A 14 -14.43 2.93 -10.93
C LEU A 14 -14.10 1.65 -11.70
N SER A 15 -13.55 1.79 -12.89
CA SER A 15 -12.98 0.64 -13.59
C SER A 15 -11.66 0.25 -12.94
N PRO A 16 -11.18 -1.00 -13.16
CA PRO A 16 -9.86 -1.38 -12.67
C PRO A 16 -8.75 -0.46 -13.18
N GLU A 17 -8.85 0.01 -14.42
CA GLU A 17 -7.86 0.92 -15.02
C GLU A 17 -7.87 2.29 -14.35
N GLU A 18 -9.05 2.81 -14.05
CA GLU A 18 -9.21 4.08 -13.34
C GLU A 18 -8.65 4.00 -11.92
N PHE A 19 -8.91 2.86 -11.25
CA PHE A 19 -8.39 2.63 -9.91
C PHE A 19 -6.85 2.62 -9.91
N VAL A 20 -6.23 1.87 -10.82
CA VAL A 20 -4.78 1.79 -10.91
C VAL A 20 -4.16 3.13 -11.27
N ALA A 21 -4.78 3.86 -12.20
CA ALA A 21 -4.29 5.18 -12.60
C ALA A 21 -4.30 6.16 -11.41
N HIS A 22 -5.40 6.20 -10.65
CA HIS A 22 -5.49 7.06 -9.47
C HIS A 22 -4.45 6.65 -8.43
N TYR A 23 -4.32 5.34 -8.21
CA TYR A 23 -3.36 4.80 -7.23
C TYR A 23 -1.95 5.26 -7.57
N ARG A 24 -1.52 5.04 -8.80
CA ARG A 24 -0.18 5.36 -9.27
C ARG A 24 0.08 6.87 -9.32
N ASP A 25 -0.86 7.63 -9.86
CA ASP A 25 -0.61 9.03 -10.19
C ASP A 25 -0.91 9.99 -9.03
N THR A 26 -1.79 9.60 -8.10
CA THR A 26 -2.21 10.46 -7.00
C THR A 26 -1.86 9.89 -5.63
N HIS A 27 -2.22 8.65 -5.37
CA HIS A 27 -2.09 8.07 -4.02
C HIS A 27 -0.64 7.74 -3.65
N ILE A 28 0.09 7.07 -4.54
CA ILE A 28 1.49 6.71 -4.26
C ILE A 28 2.36 7.94 -3.96
N PRO A 29 2.26 9.05 -4.69
CA PRO A 29 3.02 10.25 -4.34
C PRO A 29 2.76 10.76 -2.92
N LEU A 30 1.55 10.57 -2.40
CA LEU A 30 1.21 10.95 -1.02
C LEU A 30 1.83 10.00 0.00
N THR A 31 1.68 8.70 -0.22
CA THR A 31 2.18 7.70 0.72
C THR A 31 3.71 7.62 0.75
N ARG A 32 4.37 7.96 -0.35
CA ARG A 32 5.83 8.02 -0.40
C ARG A 32 6.43 9.04 0.54
N ARG A 33 5.65 10.00 1.02
CA ARG A 33 6.11 11.03 1.95
C ARG A 33 6.24 10.54 3.38
N PHE A 34 5.74 9.35 3.69
CA PHE A 34 5.76 8.85 5.07
C PHE A 34 7.20 8.73 5.58
N ALA A 35 7.47 9.38 6.72
CA ALA A 35 8.79 9.34 7.33
C ALA A 35 9.09 7.91 7.81
N GLY A 36 10.33 7.48 7.68
CA GLY A 36 10.76 6.18 8.15
C GLY A 36 10.39 5.00 7.25
N LEU A 37 9.77 5.26 6.13
CA LEU A 37 9.40 4.21 5.16
C LEU A 37 10.67 3.59 4.56
N ARG A 38 10.88 2.30 4.81
CA ARG A 38 12.07 1.56 4.35
C ARG A 38 11.79 0.76 3.08
N GLN A 39 10.55 0.29 2.94
CA GLN A 39 10.14 -0.49 1.78
C GLN A 39 8.69 -0.14 1.47
N TYR A 40 8.39 -0.01 0.18
CA TYR A 40 7.03 0.24 -0.27
C TYR A 40 6.87 -0.37 -1.66
N ASP A 41 6.06 -1.41 -1.74
CA ASP A 41 5.75 -2.10 -2.99
C ASP A 41 4.24 -2.15 -3.16
N VAL A 42 3.78 -1.95 -4.38
CA VAL A 42 2.36 -2.02 -4.73
C VAL A 42 2.18 -3.03 -5.85
N PHE A 43 1.21 -3.91 -5.67
CA PHE A 43 0.91 -4.99 -6.59
C PHE A 43 -0.54 -4.88 -7.07
N PRO A 44 -0.80 -4.19 -8.20
CA PRO A 44 -2.14 -4.19 -8.78
C PRO A 44 -2.53 -5.62 -9.18
N VAL A 45 -3.76 -6.01 -8.87
CA VAL A 45 -4.25 -7.34 -9.22
C VAL A 45 -4.76 -7.32 -10.66
N GLU A 46 -4.30 -8.27 -11.46
CA GLU A 46 -4.65 -8.32 -12.88
C GLU A 46 -5.79 -9.30 -13.13
N GLY A 47 -6.98 -8.91 -12.74
CA GLY A 47 -8.19 -9.68 -13.01
C GLY A 47 -8.63 -10.58 -11.86
N GLY A 48 -9.79 -11.20 -12.01
CA GLY A 48 -10.36 -12.06 -11.00
C GLY A 48 -11.18 -11.30 -9.98
N GLU A 49 -11.66 -12.04 -8.97
CA GLU A 49 -12.40 -11.48 -7.85
C GLU A 49 -11.45 -11.23 -6.69
N GLY A 50 -11.91 -10.47 -5.71
CA GLY A 50 -11.14 -10.15 -4.52
C GLY A 50 -10.52 -8.77 -4.59
N PRO A 51 -9.36 -8.56 -3.92
CA PRO A 51 -8.75 -7.25 -3.89
C PRO A 51 -8.32 -6.77 -5.28
N ASP A 52 -8.30 -5.46 -5.45
CA ASP A 52 -7.85 -4.83 -6.68
C ASP A 52 -6.37 -4.47 -6.63
N ALA A 53 -5.79 -4.39 -5.44
CA ALA A 53 -4.36 -4.18 -5.26
C ALA A 53 -3.92 -4.65 -3.88
N PHE A 54 -2.66 -5.04 -3.81
CA PHE A 54 -1.96 -5.27 -2.53
C PHE A 54 -0.84 -4.26 -2.41
N ALA A 55 -0.51 -3.87 -1.18
CA ALA A 55 0.65 -3.04 -0.90
C ALA A 55 1.38 -3.57 0.33
N VAL A 56 2.69 -3.39 0.35
CA VAL A 56 3.49 -3.70 1.53
C VAL A 56 4.30 -2.48 1.87
N MET A 57 4.21 -2.06 3.14
CA MET A 57 5.05 -1.01 3.69
C MET A 57 5.85 -1.58 4.84
N ALA A 58 7.13 -1.23 4.92
CA ALA A 58 7.98 -1.67 6.01
C ALA A 58 8.70 -0.48 6.65
N PHE A 59 8.82 -0.56 7.97
CA PHE A 59 9.47 0.42 8.83
C PHE A 59 10.46 -0.32 9.74
N ASP A 60 11.38 0.39 10.37
CA ASP A 60 12.31 -0.25 11.29
C ASP A 60 11.60 -0.85 12.50
N SER A 61 10.54 -0.20 12.98
CA SER A 61 9.77 -0.64 14.16
C SER A 61 8.31 -0.24 14.07
N ALA A 62 7.51 -0.85 14.95
CA ALA A 62 6.11 -0.46 15.09
C ALA A 62 5.98 1.00 15.55
N ASP A 63 6.90 1.48 16.37
CA ASP A 63 6.89 2.87 16.83
C ASP A 63 7.08 3.84 15.68
N ASP A 64 7.92 3.51 14.70
CA ASP A 64 8.11 4.34 13.52
C ASP A 64 6.84 4.43 12.68
N PHE A 65 6.10 3.34 12.56
CA PHE A 65 4.80 3.36 11.90
C PHE A 65 3.81 4.21 12.68
N GLN A 66 3.73 4.04 14.00
CA GLN A 66 2.81 4.82 14.82
C GLN A 66 3.13 6.32 14.77
N ALA A 67 4.38 6.68 14.60
CA ALA A 67 4.80 8.08 14.55
C ALA A 67 4.21 8.83 13.36
N ILE A 68 3.88 8.14 12.25
CA ILE A 68 3.32 8.82 11.07
C ILE A 68 1.81 9.01 11.15
N VAL A 69 1.11 8.25 12.00
CA VAL A 69 -0.37 8.23 12.03
C VAL A 69 -0.98 9.61 12.33
N ASP A 70 -0.29 10.42 13.12
CA ASP A 70 -0.77 11.75 13.48
C ASP A 70 -0.23 12.86 12.56
N THR A 71 0.53 12.53 11.54
CA THR A 71 1.10 13.51 10.62
C THR A 71 0.09 13.96 9.57
N GLU A 72 0.31 15.16 9.02
CA GLU A 72 -0.52 15.66 7.93
C GLU A 72 -0.37 14.79 6.68
N ASP A 73 0.82 14.26 6.41
CA ASP A 73 1.04 13.37 5.27
C ASP A 73 0.15 12.14 5.35
N PHE A 74 0.02 11.54 6.54
CA PHE A 74 -0.84 10.39 6.74
C PHE A 74 -2.31 10.76 6.54
N LYS A 75 -2.73 11.89 7.10
CA LYS A 75 -4.11 12.36 6.98
C LYS A 75 -4.48 12.65 5.53
N GLU A 76 -3.58 13.25 4.76
CA GLU A 76 -3.80 13.47 3.32
C GLU A 76 -3.95 12.16 2.57
N ALA A 77 -3.08 11.19 2.85
CA ALA A 77 -3.15 9.88 2.20
C ALA A 77 -4.45 9.16 2.54
N MET A 78 -4.90 9.23 3.79
CA MET A 78 -6.15 8.59 4.21
C MET A 78 -7.36 9.28 3.59
N ALA A 79 -7.35 10.60 3.48
CA ALA A 79 -8.42 11.33 2.81
C ALA A 79 -8.49 10.95 1.33
N ASP A 80 -7.35 10.79 0.68
CA ASP A 80 -7.32 10.33 -0.71
C ASP A 80 -7.84 8.90 -0.85
N SER A 81 -7.49 8.01 0.08
CA SER A 81 -8.00 6.63 0.08
C SER A 81 -9.52 6.59 0.03
N GLU A 82 -10.18 7.47 0.76
CA GLU A 82 -11.64 7.52 0.80
C GLU A 82 -12.27 7.84 -0.56
N THR A 83 -11.50 8.43 -1.48
CA THR A 83 -12.01 8.81 -2.80
C THR A 83 -12.03 7.65 -3.80
N PHE A 84 -11.21 6.61 -3.60
CA PHE A 84 -11.11 5.54 -4.60
C PHE A 84 -11.09 4.12 -4.02
N VAL A 85 -10.98 3.98 -2.69
CA VAL A 85 -10.96 2.68 -2.02
C VAL A 85 -12.22 2.51 -1.20
N GLU A 86 -12.95 1.41 -1.43
CA GLU A 86 -14.14 1.08 -0.66
C GLU A 86 -13.78 0.45 0.68
N ARG A 87 -12.78 -0.44 0.67
CA ARG A 87 -12.35 -1.16 1.85
C ARG A 87 -10.88 -1.49 1.77
N THR A 88 -10.20 -1.39 2.90
CA THR A 88 -8.83 -1.84 3.04
C THR A 88 -8.74 -2.80 4.21
N ASP A 89 -8.21 -3.99 3.95
CA ASP A 89 -7.86 -4.94 5.00
C ASP A 89 -6.36 -4.83 5.22
N SER A 90 -5.92 -4.77 6.46
CA SER A 90 -4.51 -4.61 6.79
C SER A 90 -4.03 -5.69 7.75
N TYR A 91 -2.78 -6.10 7.57
CA TYR A 91 -2.17 -7.18 8.33
C TYR A 91 -0.74 -6.82 8.68
N VAL A 92 -0.35 -7.05 9.93
CA VAL A 92 1.07 -7.01 10.30
C VAL A 92 1.65 -8.36 9.92
N VAL A 93 2.70 -8.35 9.12
CA VAL A 93 3.25 -9.57 8.54
C VAL A 93 4.72 -9.72 8.84
N GLY A 94 5.19 -10.97 8.91
CA GLY A 94 6.60 -11.28 8.91
C GLY A 94 7.10 -11.50 7.49
N HIS A 95 8.42 -11.65 7.35
CA HIS A 95 9.05 -11.90 6.06
C HIS A 95 10.00 -13.06 6.20
N ILE A 96 9.79 -14.11 5.42
CA ILE A 96 10.67 -15.28 5.36
C ILE A 96 11.21 -15.37 3.93
N PRO A 97 12.40 -14.84 3.66
CA PRO A 97 12.99 -14.91 2.32
C PRO A 97 13.47 -16.34 2.05
N ILE A 98 12.88 -16.97 1.05
CA ILE A 98 13.23 -18.33 0.66
C ILE A 98 14.24 -18.32 -0.48
N VAL A 99 14.01 -17.46 -1.46
CA VAL A 99 14.95 -17.24 -2.57
C VAL A 99 15.47 -15.82 -2.45
N ALA A 100 16.78 -15.70 -2.17
CA ALA A 100 17.38 -14.39 -1.99
C ALA A 100 17.71 -13.77 -3.34
N GLY A 101 16.99 -12.72 -3.69
CA GLY A 101 17.28 -12.00 -4.92
C GLY A 101 16.12 -11.07 -5.28
N ALA A 102 16.40 -9.79 -5.37
CA ALA A 102 15.39 -8.79 -5.73
C ALA A 102 14.79 -9.07 -7.10
N SER A 103 15.56 -9.65 -8.01
CA SER A 103 15.12 -9.95 -9.36
C SER A 103 14.07 -11.06 -9.43
N ALA A 104 13.93 -11.90 -8.40
CA ALA A 104 12.98 -13.00 -8.39
C ALA A 104 11.52 -12.51 -8.52
N ILE A 105 11.21 -11.35 -8.01
CA ILE A 105 9.87 -10.78 -8.07
C ILE A 105 9.75 -9.75 -9.17
N ARG A 106 10.86 -9.14 -9.58
CA ARG A 106 10.88 -8.02 -10.51
C ARG A 106 11.17 -8.38 -11.95
N ALA A 107 11.28 -9.66 -12.20
CA ALA A 107 11.57 -10.17 -13.55
C ALA A 107 10.51 -9.74 -14.56
#